data_eb5e643f1e82e456c0c8b3aa32d635bb
#
_entry.id   eb5e643f1e82e456c0c8b3aa32d635bb
#
_cell.length_a   1.000
_cell.length_b   1.000
_cell.length_c   1.000
_cell.angle_alpha   90.00
_cell.angle_beta   90.00
_cell.angle_gamma   90.00
#
_symmetry.space_group_name_H-M   'P 1'
#
loop_
_entity.id
_entity.type
_entity.pdbx_description
1 polymer ?
#
loop_
_entity_poly.entity_id
_entity_poly.type
_entity_poly.pdbx_seq_one_letter_code
_entity_poly.pdbx_strand_id
1 'polypeptide(L)'
;MNTSTIPSSEVLVAQTDAGHILEVYAPNVRVALPLLEDDDGYHLIPIANQDRPLSVFIEKEWEGYADNYADGRHMLFELFLQPPNLAPQLVLSSGYLLMPKPGNWTPVQGSIPLSYLQSGLYRMFYLVWLDDSGNAEKSHEFNIHVDKTPPNYGRQGRQIALVEPDKVIDADYLQRHGDQLKGYVQGWPDVRLGDMIEIYLESSLAEVEPFVPVTSVTVTADSKPLPQIDFAVKGDEVRSKGNGVRYLLYRLIDRSGNRGPLSPYLRVTVDVETELAKIFSAPQALDETLFGWIMCDTKPWRGIRLKVFSYSEKLLAGDQVELDWTLFRSTTGSDESNPVLPLVSEKFSRHTLSPLEANRGYEVSMNDFKNWLLIPLLKQLDKEVEEGGGKRKAAECSAELSYIVYRKGAPFGSSLKHVIAISLQRPGGVICDGVNAT
;
A
#
# COMPACT_ATOMS: atom_id res chain seq x y z
N MET A 1 -6.50 47.10 -23.80
CA MET A 1 -7.02 45.76 -23.60
C MET A 1 -7.72 45.37 -24.90
N ASN A 2 -6.99 44.70 -25.81
CA ASN A 2 -7.54 44.23 -27.05
C ASN A 2 -7.77 42.71 -26.90
N THR A 3 -9.02 42.33 -26.70
CA THR A 3 -9.46 40.92 -26.83
C THR A 3 -9.52 40.59 -28.30
N SER A 4 -8.53 39.84 -28.77
CA SER A 4 -8.55 39.21 -30.09
C SER A 4 -9.49 38.01 -30.00
N THR A 5 -10.70 38.17 -30.47
CA THR A 5 -11.63 37.08 -30.77
C THR A 5 -11.11 36.34 -32.00
N ILE A 6 -10.67 35.09 -31.80
CA ILE A 6 -10.39 34.17 -32.89
C ILE A 6 -11.72 33.74 -33.48
N PRO A 7 -11.96 33.91 -34.78
CA PRO A 7 -13.18 33.45 -35.39
C PRO A 7 -13.24 31.92 -35.40
N SER A 8 -14.41 31.38 -35.11
CA SER A 8 -14.73 29.96 -35.35
C SER A 8 -14.70 29.69 -36.86
N SER A 9 -13.51 29.26 -37.32
CA SER A 9 -13.32 28.87 -38.71
C SER A 9 -13.39 27.36 -38.84
N GLU A 10 -14.30 26.91 -39.70
CA GLU A 10 -14.27 25.61 -40.33
C GLU A 10 -12.82 25.32 -40.79
N VAL A 11 -12.26 24.19 -40.32
CA VAL A 11 -10.93 23.75 -40.75
C VAL A 11 -11.06 23.32 -42.22
N LEU A 12 -10.67 24.18 -43.12
CA LEU A 12 -10.42 23.84 -44.53
C LEU A 12 -9.17 22.93 -44.58
N VAL A 13 -9.36 21.69 -44.93
CA VAL A 13 -8.28 20.79 -45.32
C VAL A 13 -7.67 21.33 -46.59
N ALA A 14 -6.48 21.93 -46.50
CA ALA A 14 -5.73 22.37 -47.67
C ALA A 14 -5.15 21.14 -48.39
N GLN A 15 -5.66 20.84 -49.60
CA GLN A 15 -5.00 19.95 -50.54
C GLN A 15 -3.76 20.65 -51.08
N THR A 16 -2.59 20.09 -50.84
CA THR A 16 -1.37 20.47 -51.59
C THR A 16 -1.41 19.87 -52.99
N ASP A 17 -0.86 20.55 -53.96
CA ASP A 17 -0.83 20.17 -55.40
C ASP A 17 -0.15 18.80 -55.69
N ALA A 18 0.35 18.11 -54.70
CA ALA A 18 1.05 16.81 -54.83
C ALA A 18 0.22 15.60 -54.38
N GLY A 19 -1.03 15.81 -53.89
CA GLY A 19 -1.90 14.69 -53.55
C GLY A 19 -1.53 13.87 -52.30
N HIS A 20 -0.52 14.26 -51.58
CA HIS A 20 -0.11 13.60 -50.34
C HIS A 20 -0.75 14.30 -49.12
N ILE A 21 -1.68 13.63 -48.52
CA ILE A 21 -2.22 14.05 -47.21
C ILE A 21 -1.18 13.66 -46.18
N LEU A 22 -0.65 14.65 -45.43
CA LEU A 22 0.26 14.39 -44.33
C LEU A 22 -0.55 13.83 -43.18
N GLU A 23 -0.32 12.57 -42.80
CA GLU A 23 -0.97 12.00 -41.60
C GLU A 23 -0.14 12.36 -40.36
N VAL A 24 -0.70 13.26 -39.54
CA VAL A 24 -0.07 13.72 -38.31
C VAL A 24 -0.64 12.92 -37.13
N TYR A 25 0.19 12.03 -36.59
CA TYR A 25 -0.21 11.11 -35.54
C TYR A 25 -0.58 11.81 -34.23
N ALA A 26 -1.44 11.17 -33.44
CA ALA A 26 -1.81 11.68 -32.12
C ALA A 26 -0.59 11.84 -31.20
N PRO A 27 -0.62 12.83 -30.30
CA PRO A 27 0.33 12.85 -29.18
C PRO A 27 0.11 11.64 -28.29
N ASN A 28 1.13 11.24 -27.52
CA ASN A 28 1.08 10.12 -26.60
C ASN A 28 1.48 10.54 -25.18
N VAL A 29 0.82 9.96 -24.19
CA VAL A 29 1.14 10.11 -22.77
C VAL A 29 1.51 8.73 -22.22
N ARG A 30 2.82 8.47 -22.09
CA ARG A 30 3.35 7.14 -21.73
C ARG A 30 2.88 6.60 -20.41
N VAL A 31 2.50 7.48 -19.47
CA VAL A 31 1.99 7.10 -18.14
C VAL A 31 0.47 6.87 -18.12
N ALA A 32 -0.23 7.19 -19.21
CA ALA A 32 -1.67 6.95 -19.30
C ALA A 32 -1.98 5.45 -19.27
N LEU A 33 -3.01 5.06 -18.54
CA LEU A 33 -3.41 3.67 -18.43
C LEU A 33 -4.05 3.18 -19.73
N PRO A 34 -3.93 1.88 -20.05
CA PRO A 34 -4.64 1.29 -21.19
C PRO A 34 -6.16 1.50 -21.06
N LEU A 35 -6.86 1.66 -22.17
CA LEU A 35 -8.31 1.76 -22.18
C LEU A 35 -8.96 0.46 -21.71
N LEU A 36 -9.99 0.58 -20.90
CA LEU A 36 -10.95 -0.47 -20.59
C LEU A 36 -12.32 -0.11 -21.23
N GLU A 37 -13.22 -1.08 -21.22
CA GLU A 37 -14.51 -0.96 -21.90
C GLU A 37 -15.36 0.23 -21.42
N ASP A 38 -15.23 0.61 -20.15
CA ASP A 38 -15.99 1.71 -19.54
C ASP A 38 -15.25 3.05 -19.42
N ASP A 39 -14.11 3.18 -20.10
CA ASP A 39 -13.34 4.43 -20.13
C ASP A 39 -13.85 5.45 -21.18
N ASP A 40 -14.90 5.12 -21.95
CA ASP A 40 -15.48 5.99 -22.98
C ASP A 40 -14.45 6.55 -23.98
N GLY A 41 -13.36 5.83 -24.20
CA GLY A 41 -12.26 6.23 -25.09
C GLY A 41 -11.29 7.24 -24.49
N TYR A 42 -11.32 7.47 -23.16
CA TYR A 42 -10.39 8.37 -22.46
C TYR A 42 -9.41 7.57 -21.60
N HIS A 43 -8.13 7.73 -21.88
CA HIS A 43 -7.04 7.14 -21.11
C HIS A 43 -6.92 7.77 -19.72
N LEU A 44 -7.01 6.99 -18.68
CA LEU A 44 -6.93 7.46 -17.30
C LEU A 44 -5.47 7.80 -16.93
N ILE A 45 -5.26 8.94 -16.28
CA ILE A 45 -3.97 9.36 -15.77
C ILE A 45 -3.82 8.91 -14.30
N PRO A 46 -2.79 8.12 -13.94
CA PRO A 46 -2.56 7.71 -12.57
C PRO A 46 -2.38 8.91 -11.63
N ILE A 47 -2.93 8.83 -10.41
CA ILE A 47 -2.85 9.91 -9.40
C ILE A 47 -1.40 10.33 -9.11
N ALA A 48 -0.47 9.39 -9.11
CA ALA A 48 0.96 9.65 -8.94
C ALA A 48 1.58 10.55 -10.03
N ASN A 49 0.84 10.80 -11.12
CA ASN A 49 1.26 11.66 -12.23
C ASN A 49 0.40 12.92 -12.36
N GLN A 50 -0.59 13.12 -11.46
CA GLN A 50 -1.52 14.24 -11.52
C GLN A 50 -1.10 15.45 -10.68
N ASP A 51 -0.03 15.33 -9.90
CA ASP A 51 0.56 16.37 -9.03
C ASP A 51 1.81 17.03 -9.63
N ARG A 52 2.15 16.71 -10.87
CA ARG A 52 3.33 17.20 -11.61
C ARG A 52 2.98 17.47 -13.07
N PRO A 53 3.82 18.23 -13.80
CA PRO A 53 3.63 18.42 -15.22
C PRO A 53 3.60 17.09 -15.97
N LEU A 54 2.66 16.94 -16.91
CA LEU A 54 2.44 15.71 -17.66
C LEU A 54 3.27 15.74 -18.93
N SER A 55 4.18 14.78 -19.08
CA SER A 55 5.00 14.65 -20.29
C SER A 55 4.18 14.06 -21.46
N VAL A 56 4.30 14.71 -22.61
CA VAL A 56 3.64 14.34 -23.86
C VAL A 56 4.68 14.10 -24.91
N PHE A 57 4.47 13.09 -25.74
CA PHE A 57 5.44 12.67 -26.77
C PHE A 57 4.78 12.54 -28.14
N ILE A 58 5.48 12.95 -29.18
CA ILE A 58 5.22 12.59 -30.57
C ILE A 58 6.19 11.46 -30.91
N GLU A 59 5.68 10.23 -30.89
CA GLU A 59 6.52 9.01 -30.89
C GLU A 59 7.03 8.63 -32.29
N LYS A 60 6.26 8.98 -33.30
CA LYS A 60 6.50 8.49 -34.67
C LYS A 60 6.69 9.63 -35.67
N GLU A 61 7.55 9.38 -36.67
CA GLU A 61 7.62 10.20 -37.86
C GLU A 61 6.28 10.17 -38.59
N TRP A 62 5.85 11.33 -39.08
CA TRP A 62 4.57 11.46 -39.78
C TRP A 62 4.61 10.88 -41.18
N GLU A 63 3.50 10.38 -41.66
CA GLU A 63 3.41 9.90 -43.03
C GLU A 63 3.55 11.06 -44.02
N GLY A 64 4.37 10.86 -45.05
CA GLY A 64 4.72 11.92 -46.00
C GLY A 64 5.71 12.97 -45.46
N TYR A 65 6.25 12.79 -44.25
CA TYR A 65 7.21 13.72 -43.65
C TYR A 65 8.45 13.89 -44.48
N ALA A 66 9.04 12.77 -45.00
CA ALA A 66 10.26 12.79 -45.79
C ALA A 66 10.10 13.61 -47.07
N ASP A 67 8.93 13.59 -47.69
CA ASP A 67 8.66 14.31 -48.93
C ASP A 67 8.54 15.82 -48.73
N ASN A 68 8.24 16.22 -47.49
CA ASN A 68 8.06 17.62 -47.11
C ASN A 68 9.23 18.17 -46.26
N TYR A 69 10.25 17.35 -46.00
CA TYR A 69 11.38 17.74 -45.19
C TYR A 69 12.38 18.58 -45.95
N ALA A 70 12.81 19.71 -45.38
CA ALA A 70 13.96 20.49 -45.83
C ALA A 70 14.99 20.54 -44.70
N ASP A 71 16.27 20.22 -45.04
CA ASP A 71 17.35 20.21 -44.03
C ASP A 71 17.51 21.58 -43.36
N GLY A 72 17.63 21.58 -42.04
CA GLY A 72 17.69 22.81 -41.23
C GLY A 72 16.35 23.53 -41.01
N ARG A 73 15.23 22.96 -41.44
CA ARG A 73 13.91 23.56 -41.24
C ARG A 73 13.50 23.50 -39.76
N HIS A 74 12.88 24.57 -39.30
CA HIS A 74 12.26 24.67 -38.02
C HIS A 74 10.73 24.61 -38.17
N MET A 75 10.07 24.02 -37.17
CA MET A 75 8.62 23.99 -37.09
C MET A 75 8.15 24.69 -35.82
N LEU A 76 7.01 25.36 -35.93
CA LEU A 76 6.26 25.76 -34.77
C LEU A 76 5.35 24.61 -34.38
N PHE A 77 5.43 24.25 -33.09
CA PHE A 77 4.64 23.21 -32.48
C PHE A 77 3.82 23.82 -31.33
N GLU A 78 2.51 23.63 -31.36
CA GLU A 78 1.60 24.08 -30.33
C GLU A 78 0.71 22.94 -29.86
N LEU A 79 0.74 22.65 -28.54
CA LEU A 79 -0.06 21.61 -27.90
C LEU A 79 -1.31 22.21 -27.27
N PHE A 80 -2.44 21.59 -27.51
CA PHE A 80 -3.74 22.01 -27.01
C PHE A 80 -4.39 20.95 -26.12
N LEU A 81 -5.06 21.41 -25.07
CA LEU A 81 -6.03 20.65 -24.32
C LEU A 81 -7.41 21.24 -24.54
N GLN A 82 -8.37 20.38 -24.82
CA GLN A 82 -9.76 20.77 -25.02
C GLN A 82 -10.68 19.98 -24.08
N PRO A 83 -11.23 20.62 -23.01
CA PRO A 83 -12.33 20.03 -22.26
C PRO A 83 -13.55 19.82 -23.15
N PRO A 84 -14.43 18.84 -22.89
CA PRO A 84 -15.66 18.63 -23.64
C PRO A 84 -16.50 19.92 -23.68
N ASN A 85 -16.99 20.24 -24.87
CA ASN A 85 -17.87 21.41 -25.14
C ASN A 85 -17.24 22.79 -24.85
N LEU A 86 -15.94 22.86 -24.65
CA LEU A 86 -15.19 24.12 -24.50
C LEU A 86 -14.20 24.32 -25.67
N ALA A 87 -13.76 25.55 -25.83
CA ALA A 87 -12.71 25.87 -26.80
C ALA A 87 -11.37 25.23 -26.40
N PRO A 88 -10.53 24.84 -27.38
CA PRO A 88 -9.18 24.39 -27.11
C PRO A 88 -8.36 25.46 -26.39
N GLN A 89 -7.57 25.03 -25.41
CA GLN A 89 -6.63 25.87 -24.67
C GLN A 89 -5.22 25.53 -25.09
N LEU A 90 -4.48 26.51 -25.55
CA LEU A 90 -3.04 26.37 -25.80
C LEU A 90 -2.32 26.16 -24.46
N VAL A 91 -1.68 25.02 -24.29
CA VAL A 91 -0.98 24.65 -23.05
C VAL A 91 0.53 24.65 -23.19
N LEU A 92 1.02 24.56 -24.41
CA LEU A 92 2.43 24.64 -24.74
C LEU A 92 2.62 25.21 -26.14
N SER A 93 3.43 26.26 -26.26
CA SER A 93 4.01 26.66 -27.52
C SER A 93 5.54 26.44 -27.40
N SER A 94 6.06 25.54 -28.22
CA SER A 94 7.47 25.16 -28.15
C SER A 94 8.39 26.18 -28.85
N GLY A 95 7.82 27.20 -29.50
CA GLY A 95 8.57 27.98 -30.45
C GLY A 95 9.03 27.14 -31.67
N TYR A 96 10.02 27.61 -32.38
CA TYR A 96 10.54 26.88 -33.54
C TYR A 96 11.48 25.78 -33.12
N LEU A 97 11.08 24.52 -33.35
CA LEU A 97 11.91 23.34 -33.11
C LEU A 97 12.61 22.92 -34.42
N LEU A 98 13.89 22.59 -34.30
CA LEU A 98 14.61 21.94 -35.42
C LEU A 98 14.04 20.52 -35.62
N MET A 99 13.62 20.24 -36.85
CA MET A 99 13.03 18.95 -37.18
C MET A 99 14.05 17.82 -37.24
N PRO A 100 13.70 16.64 -36.67
CA PRO A 100 14.49 15.44 -36.86
C PRO A 100 14.63 15.08 -38.37
N LYS A 101 15.77 14.53 -38.77
CA LYS A 101 15.92 14.03 -40.15
C LYS A 101 15.02 12.83 -40.40
N PRO A 102 14.42 12.71 -41.61
CA PRO A 102 13.65 11.54 -41.99
C PRO A 102 14.42 10.24 -41.77
N GLY A 103 13.72 9.21 -41.26
CA GLY A 103 14.33 7.93 -40.92
C GLY A 103 15.18 7.91 -39.65
N ASN A 104 15.41 9.07 -39.03
CA ASN A 104 16.12 9.23 -37.75
C ASN A 104 15.22 9.95 -36.71
N TRP A 105 13.92 9.62 -36.68
CA TRP A 105 12.99 10.25 -35.78
C TRP A 105 13.35 9.99 -34.32
N THR A 106 13.49 11.06 -33.58
CA THR A 106 13.56 11.01 -32.10
C THR A 106 12.26 11.58 -31.54
N PRO A 107 11.63 10.95 -30.53
CA PRO A 107 10.37 11.45 -29.98
C PRO A 107 10.48 12.92 -29.55
N VAL A 108 9.60 13.75 -30.09
CA VAL A 108 9.48 15.15 -29.65
C VAL A 108 8.74 15.17 -28.33
N GLN A 109 9.33 15.79 -27.32
CA GLN A 109 8.74 15.85 -25.97
C GLN A 109 8.18 17.23 -25.70
N GLY A 110 6.93 17.28 -25.25
CA GLY A 110 6.28 18.43 -24.67
C GLY A 110 5.89 18.18 -23.20
N SER A 111 5.38 19.19 -22.55
CA SER A 111 4.91 19.09 -21.17
C SER A 111 3.66 19.94 -20.97
N ILE A 112 2.63 19.36 -20.33
CA ILE A 112 1.43 20.07 -19.92
C ILE A 112 1.65 20.54 -18.48
N PRO A 113 1.64 21.86 -18.21
CA PRO A 113 1.78 22.39 -16.87
C PRO A 113 0.65 21.92 -15.95
N LEU A 114 0.96 21.74 -14.67
CA LEU A 114 0.02 21.28 -13.64
C LEU A 114 -1.26 22.16 -13.56
N SER A 115 -1.16 23.46 -13.82
CA SER A 115 -2.29 24.38 -13.80
C SER A 115 -3.42 24.02 -14.78
N TYR A 116 -3.10 23.26 -15.82
CA TYR A 116 -4.09 22.78 -16.81
C TYR A 116 -4.68 21.41 -16.49
N LEU A 117 -4.08 20.67 -15.53
CA LEU A 117 -4.50 19.32 -15.16
C LEU A 117 -5.52 19.33 -14.01
N GLN A 118 -6.68 19.97 -14.28
CA GLN A 118 -7.82 19.86 -13.37
C GLN A 118 -8.56 18.52 -13.57
N SER A 119 -9.37 18.10 -12.59
CA SER A 119 -10.22 16.91 -12.77
C SER A 119 -11.17 17.10 -13.95
N GLY A 120 -11.18 16.13 -14.87
CA GLY A 120 -12.03 16.18 -16.06
C GLY A 120 -11.51 15.39 -17.24
N LEU A 121 -12.31 15.38 -18.29
CA LEU A 121 -12.00 14.76 -19.57
C LEU A 121 -11.36 15.80 -20.48
N TYR A 122 -10.36 15.40 -21.26
CA TYR A 122 -9.69 16.29 -22.19
C TYR A 122 -9.37 15.56 -23.50
N ARG A 123 -9.59 16.24 -24.63
CA ARG A 123 -9.01 15.88 -25.91
C ARG A 123 -7.70 16.63 -26.07
N MET A 124 -6.65 15.93 -26.40
CA MET A 124 -5.31 16.48 -26.60
C MET A 124 -4.91 16.32 -28.05
N PHE A 125 -4.47 17.40 -28.65
CA PHE A 125 -3.94 17.40 -30.01
C PHE A 125 -2.88 18.49 -30.12
N TYR A 126 -2.09 18.47 -31.18
CA TYR A 126 -1.18 19.55 -31.50
C TYR A 126 -1.41 20.08 -32.91
N LEU A 127 -1.02 21.32 -33.10
CA LEU A 127 -0.87 21.94 -34.39
C LEU A 127 0.62 22.04 -34.72
N VAL A 128 0.94 21.82 -35.97
CA VAL A 128 2.28 21.96 -36.49
C VAL A 128 2.25 22.76 -37.80
N TRP A 129 3.12 23.77 -37.88
CA TRP A 129 3.33 24.57 -39.08
C TRP A 129 4.58 24.06 -39.75
N LEU A 130 4.40 23.46 -40.92
CA LEU A 130 5.49 22.82 -41.66
C LEU A 130 6.28 23.80 -42.53
N ASP A 131 5.73 24.97 -42.79
CA ASP A 131 6.36 26.02 -43.59
C ASP A 131 5.88 27.42 -43.14
N ASP A 132 6.46 28.45 -43.78
CA ASP A 132 6.10 29.84 -43.55
C ASP A 132 4.77 30.27 -44.22
N SER A 133 4.04 29.30 -44.84
CA SER A 133 2.80 29.57 -45.56
C SER A 133 1.61 29.88 -44.65
N GLY A 134 1.76 29.70 -43.34
CA GLY A 134 0.74 29.95 -42.34
C GLY A 134 -0.33 28.84 -42.23
N ASN A 135 -0.15 27.72 -42.92
CA ASN A 135 -1.02 26.55 -42.81
C ASN A 135 -0.54 25.63 -41.68
N ALA A 136 -1.46 25.28 -40.78
CA ALA A 136 -1.18 24.34 -39.73
C ALA A 136 -1.85 22.99 -40.00
N GLU A 137 -1.11 21.92 -39.80
CA GLU A 137 -1.67 20.59 -39.76
C GLU A 137 -2.04 20.20 -38.35
N LYS A 138 -3.25 19.66 -38.19
CA LYS A 138 -3.78 19.19 -36.91
C LYS A 138 -3.50 17.69 -36.76
N SER A 139 -2.91 17.28 -35.64
CA SER A 139 -2.77 15.86 -35.30
C SER A 139 -4.11 15.19 -35.03
N HIS A 140 -4.13 13.86 -35.10
CA HIS A 140 -5.16 13.06 -34.44
C HIS A 140 -5.24 13.38 -32.96
N GLU A 141 -6.38 13.10 -32.34
CA GLU A 141 -6.62 13.39 -30.93
C GLU A 141 -6.20 12.21 -30.06
N PHE A 142 -5.65 12.52 -28.88
CA PHE A 142 -5.43 11.57 -27.81
C PHE A 142 -6.27 12.03 -26.61
N ASN A 143 -7.16 11.17 -26.14
CA ASN A 143 -8.09 11.51 -25.08
C ASN A 143 -7.55 11.10 -23.72
N ILE A 144 -7.55 12.00 -22.75
CA ILE A 144 -7.13 11.74 -21.38
C ILE A 144 -8.23 12.08 -20.37
N HIS A 145 -8.27 11.31 -19.30
CA HIS A 145 -9.09 11.57 -18.13
C HIS A 145 -8.19 11.81 -16.91
N VAL A 146 -8.27 13.00 -16.35
CA VAL A 146 -7.66 13.36 -15.07
C VAL A 146 -8.73 13.18 -14.01
N ASP A 147 -8.67 12.11 -13.25
CA ASP A 147 -9.63 11.82 -12.18
C ASP A 147 -8.99 12.00 -10.82
N LYS A 148 -9.46 13.01 -10.06
CA LYS A 148 -9.03 13.34 -8.70
C LYS A 148 -10.10 13.02 -7.66
N THR A 149 -11.19 12.38 -8.08
CA THR A 149 -12.33 12.09 -7.23
C THR A 149 -12.21 10.65 -6.71
N PRO A 150 -12.07 10.42 -5.41
CA PRO A 150 -12.06 9.06 -4.88
C PRO A 150 -13.36 8.31 -5.18
N PRO A 151 -13.33 6.97 -5.25
CA PRO A 151 -14.50 6.14 -5.48
C PRO A 151 -15.64 6.46 -4.51
N ASN A 152 -16.86 6.18 -4.93
CA ASN A 152 -18.10 6.53 -4.21
C ASN A 152 -18.24 8.05 -4.03
N TYR A 153 -17.74 8.83 -5.00
CA TYR A 153 -17.68 10.31 -4.93
C TYR A 153 -17.00 10.80 -3.64
N GLY A 154 -15.97 10.09 -3.14
CA GLY A 154 -15.27 10.41 -1.90
C GLY A 154 -16.08 10.15 -0.63
N ARG A 155 -17.25 9.52 -0.73
CA ARG A 155 -18.09 9.17 0.43
C ARG A 155 -17.67 7.84 1.03
N GLN A 156 -17.90 7.69 2.34
CA GLN A 156 -17.72 6.41 3.02
C GLN A 156 -18.63 5.34 2.41
N GLY A 157 -18.07 4.15 2.16
CA GLY A 157 -18.83 3.00 1.71
C GLY A 157 -19.75 2.45 2.82
N ARG A 158 -20.59 1.47 2.46
CA ARG A 158 -21.43 0.77 3.43
C ARG A 158 -20.61 -0.24 4.22
N GLN A 159 -21.13 -0.69 5.37
CA GLN A 159 -20.48 -1.74 6.16
C GLN A 159 -20.33 -3.01 5.32
N ILE A 160 -19.18 -3.66 5.43
CA ILE A 160 -18.90 -4.99 4.86
C ILE A 160 -19.83 -6.04 5.46
N ALA A 161 -20.19 -7.05 4.68
CA ALA A 161 -21.01 -8.16 5.15
C ALA A 161 -20.33 -9.50 4.93
N LEU A 162 -20.58 -10.45 5.81
CA LEU A 162 -20.16 -11.84 5.66
C LEU A 162 -21.26 -12.65 4.95
N VAL A 163 -20.86 -13.73 4.29
CA VAL A 163 -21.80 -14.66 3.64
C VAL A 163 -22.71 -15.33 4.68
N GLU A 164 -22.16 -15.67 5.85
CA GLU A 164 -22.95 -16.10 7.01
C GLU A 164 -23.03 -14.96 8.01
N PRO A 165 -24.21 -14.72 8.62
CA PRO A 165 -24.41 -13.64 9.59
C PRO A 165 -23.68 -13.87 10.92
N ASP A 166 -23.19 -15.08 11.18
CA ASP A 166 -22.46 -15.40 12.39
C ASP A 166 -21.15 -14.60 12.44
N LYS A 167 -21.01 -13.83 13.49
CA LYS A 167 -19.86 -12.95 13.70
C LYS A 167 -18.67 -13.66 14.34
N VAL A 168 -18.74 -14.98 14.47
CA VAL A 168 -17.66 -15.83 14.97
C VAL A 168 -17.05 -16.58 13.80
N ILE A 169 -15.76 -16.41 13.63
CA ILE A 169 -14.95 -17.04 12.61
C ILE A 169 -14.09 -18.06 13.34
N ASP A 170 -14.57 -19.30 13.40
CA ASP A 170 -13.91 -20.43 14.01
C ASP A 170 -13.32 -21.39 12.97
N ALA A 171 -12.69 -22.46 13.41
CA ALA A 171 -12.13 -23.48 12.55
C ALA A 171 -13.19 -24.16 11.67
N ASP A 172 -14.39 -24.40 12.23
CA ASP A 172 -15.51 -25.00 11.49
C ASP A 172 -16.05 -24.05 10.42
N TYR A 173 -16.15 -22.76 10.72
CA TYR A 173 -16.47 -21.73 9.72
C TYR A 173 -15.50 -21.80 8.54
N LEU A 174 -14.18 -21.75 8.80
CA LEU A 174 -13.17 -21.81 7.76
C LEU A 174 -13.26 -23.10 6.96
N GLN A 175 -13.45 -24.24 7.63
CA GLN A 175 -13.59 -25.54 6.95
C GLN A 175 -14.80 -25.57 6.01
N ARG A 176 -15.98 -25.09 6.44
CA ARG A 176 -17.20 -25.02 5.62
C ARG A 176 -17.04 -24.12 4.39
N HIS A 177 -16.18 -23.10 4.47
CA HIS A 177 -15.95 -22.14 3.40
C HIS A 177 -14.69 -22.38 2.56
N GLY A 178 -14.07 -23.57 2.66
CA GLY A 178 -12.88 -23.94 1.91
C GLY A 178 -11.63 -23.19 2.36
N ASP A 179 -11.46 -23.09 3.66
CA ASP A 179 -10.38 -22.37 4.35
C ASP A 179 -10.31 -20.87 3.97
N GLN A 180 -11.47 -20.22 3.95
CA GLN A 180 -11.59 -18.80 3.61
C GLN A 180 -12.62 -18.10 4.48
N LEU A 181 -12.35 -16.83 4.84
CA LEU A 181 -13.34 -15.89 5.31
C LEU A 181 -14.00 -15.25 4.10
N LYS A 182 -15.29 -15.52 3.87
CA LYS A 182 -16.04 -15.03 2.71
C LYS A 182 -17.02 -13.93 3.10
N GLY A 183 -17.09 -12.93 2.27
CA GLY A 183 -18.01 -11.82 2.44
C GLY A 183 -18.20 -11.05 1.15
N TYR A 184 -18.89 -9.94 1.26
CA TYR A 184 -19.13 -9.04 0.13
C TYR A 184 -19.17 -7.58 0.55
N VAL A 185 -18.85 -6.73 -0.41
CA VAL A 185 -18.98 -5.27 -0.35
C VAL A 185 -20.10 -4.87 -1.31
N GLN A 186 -21.01 -4.01 -0.87
CA GLN A 186 -22.05 -3.51 -1.76
C GLN A 186 -21.45 -2.61 -2.83
N GLY A 187 -21.93 -2.73 -4.06
CA GLY A 187 -21.56 -1.87 -5.18
C GLY A 187 -21.81 -0.39 -4.86
N TRP A 188 -21.06 0.48 -5.46
CA TRP A 188 -21.15 1.94 -5.33
C TRP A 188 -21.49 2.59 -6.67
N PRO A 189 -22.04 3.83 -6.68
CA PRO A 189 -22.65 4.40 -7.90
C PRO A 189 -21.72 4.61 -9.07
N ASP A 190 -20.45 4.95 -8.81
CA ASP A 190 -19.41 5.27 -9.80
C ASP A 190 -18.37 4.15 -9.99
N VAL A 191 -18.75 2.90 -9.65
CA VAL A 191 -17.89 1.73 -9.83
C VAL A 191 -17.46 1.53 -11.28
N ARG A 192 -16.17 1.30 -11.50
CA ARG A 192 -15.58 1.07 -12.82
C ARG A 192 -14.70 -0.18 -12.85
N LEU A 193 -14.48 -0.68 -14.08
CA LEU A 193 -13.52 -1.77 -14.30
C LEU A 193 -12.13 -1.34 -13.84
N GLY A 194 -11.47 -2.25 -13.12
CA GLY A 194 -10.13 -2.00 -12.59
C GLY A 194 -10.09 -1.27 -11.26
N ASP A 195 -11.25 -0.81 -10.72
CA ASP A 195 -11.32 -0.35 -9.32
C ASP A 195 -10.93 -1.49 -8.38
N MET A 196 -10.39 -1.16 -7.23
CA MET A 196 -9.89 -2.12 -6.26
C MET A 196 -10.53 -1.91 -4.88
N ILE A 197 -10.80 -3.01 -4.21
CA ILE A 197 -11.25 -3.05 -2.82
C ILE A 197 -10.13 -3.66 -1.99
N GLU A 198 -9.53 -2.91 -1.09
CA GLU A 198 -8.60 -3.42 -0.08
C GLU A 198 -9.38 -3.80 1.18
N ILE A 199 -9.24 -5.05 1.62
CA ILE A 199 -9.90 -5.58 2.82
C ILE A 199 -8.88 -5.64 3.96
N TYR A 200 -9.29 -5.19 5.14
CA TYR A 200 -8.46 -5.15 6.34
C TYR A 200 -9.12 -5.94 7.47
N LEU A 201 -8.32 -6.60 8.28
CA LEU A 201 -8.75 -7.32 9.48
C LEU A 201 -7.82 -6.89 10.64
N GLU A 202 -8.29 -5.97 11.47
CA GLU A 202 -7.46 -5.28 12.45
C GLU A 202 -7.86 -5.62 13.89
N SER A 203 -6.88 -5.60 14.79
CA SER A 203 -7.10 -5.82 16.22
C SER A 203 -7.59 -4.56 16.94
N SER A 204 -7.26 -3.38 16.41
CA SER A 204 -7.60 -2.08 16.95
C SER A 204 -7.94 -1.10 15.84
N LEU A 205 -8.86 -0.19 16.11
CA LEU A 205 -9.19 0.95 15.24
C LEU A 205 -8.42 2.23 15.64
N ALA A 206 -7.66 2.17 16.74
CA ALA A 206 -6.85 3.29 17.21
C ALA A 206 -5.48 3.38 16.52
N GLU A 207 -5.14 2.40 15.69
CA GLU A 207 -3.88 2.43 14.94
C GLU A 207 -3.91 3.51 13.87
N VAL A 208 -2.81 4.23 13.78
CA VAL A 208 -2.60 5.25 12.75
C VAL A 208 -2.23 4.54 11.44
N GLU A 209 -2.95 4.85 10.36
CA GLU A 209 -2.59 4.35 9.03
C GLU A 209 -1.07 4.47 8.74
N PRO A 210 -0.51 3.56 7.93
CA PRO A 210 -1.21 2.68 6.97
C PRO A 210 -1.52 1.29 7.51
N PHE A 211 -2.78 0.84 7.33
CA PHE A 211 -3.15 -0.56 7.51
C PHE A 211 -2.60 -1.42 6.36
N VAL A 212 -2.29 -2.69 6.67
CA VAL A 212 -1.89 -3.67 5.66
C VAL A 212 -3.12 -4.51 5.26
N PRO A 213 -3.52 -4.49 3.98
CA PRO A 213 -4.67 -5.28 3.55
C PRO A 213 -4.40 -6.78 3.65
N VAL A 214 -5.37 -7.54 4.17
CA VAL A 214 -5.31 -9.01 4.21
C VAL A 214 -5.68 -9.63 2.86
N THR A 215 -6.39 -8.90 2.02
CA THR A 215 -6.68 -9.27 0.63
C THR A 215 -7.11 -8.04 -0.16
N SER A 216 -7.06 -8.13 -1.48
CA SER A 216 -7.60 -7.13 -2.38
C SER A 216 -8.40 -7.79 -3.50
N VAL A 217 -9.44 -7.11 -3.95
CA VAL A 217 -10.32 -7.56 -5.05
C VAL A 217 -10.37 -6.46 -6.10
N THR A 218 -10.10 -6.81 -7.34
CA THR A 218 -10.24 -5.91 -8.48
C THR A 218 -11.60 -6.10 -9.15
N VAL A 219 -12.28 -5.01 -9.46
CA VAL A 219 -13.55 -5.02 -10.19
C VAL A 219 -13.29 -5.46 -11.63
N THR A 220 -13.96 -6.52 -12.03
CA THR A 220 -13.92 -7.09 -13.40
C THR A 220 -15.25 -6.91 -14.12
N ALA A 221 -15.30 -7.24 -15.40
CA ALA A 221 -16.54 -7.21 -16.18
C ALA A 221 -17.64 -8.11 -15.59
N ASP A 222 -17.24 -9.25 -15.00
CA ASP A 222 -18.17 -10.18 -14.35
C ASP A 222 -18.73 -9.64 -13.02
N SER A 223 -17.96 -8.82 -12.32
CA SER A 223 -18.35 -8.29 -11.00
C SER A 223 -19.05 -6.92 -11.07
N LYS A 224 -18.81 -6.12 -12.12
CA LYS A 224 -19.35 -4.75 -12.25
C LYS A 224 -20.88 -4.65 -12.26
N PRO A 225 -21.64 -5.51 -12.98
CA PRO A 225 -23.10 -5.41 -13.01
C PRO A 225 -23.77 -5.92 -11.73
N LEU A 226 -23.02 -6.54 -10.81
CA LEU A 226 -23.57 -7.12 -9.61
C LEU A 226 -23.83 -6.05 -8.53
N PRO A 227 -24.92 -6.20 -7.74
CA PRO A 227 -25.21 -5.29 -6.64
C PRO A 227 -24.20 -5.39 -5.50
N GLN A 228 -23.35 -6.41 -5.52
CA GLN A 228 -22.31 -6.68 -4.56
C GLN A 228 -21.09 -7.28 -5.23
N ILE A 229 -19.93 -7.08 -4.61
CA ILE A 229 -18.65 -7.63 -5.03
C ILE A 229 -18.14 -8.54 -3.93
N ASP A 230 -18.01 -9.82 -4.23
CA ASP A 230 -17.59 -10.83 -3.28
C ASP A 230 -16.08 -10.77 -3.04
N PHE A 231 -15.67 -11.11 -1.83
CA PHE A 231 -14.26 -11.27 -1.46
C PHE A 231 -14.03 -12.55 -0.67
N ALA A 232 -12.79 -13.00 -0.66
CA ALA A 232 -12.31 -14.08 0.17
C ALA A 232 -10.95 -13.75 0.78
N VAL A 233 -10.84 -13.90 2.08
CA VAL A 233 -9.57 -13.82 2.83
C VAL A 233 -9.14 -15.25 3.12
N LYS A 234 -7.89 -15.59 2.79
CA LYS A 234 -7.34 -16.93 3.07
C LYS A 234 -7.34 -17.22 4.56
N GLY A 235 -7.61 -18.48 4.95
CA GLY A 235 -7.61 -18.89 6.35
C GLY A 235 -6.29 -18.62 7.06
N ASP A 236 -5.15 -18.75 6.35
CA ASP A 236 -3.84 -18.41 6.93
C ASP A 236 -3.70 -16.93 7.28
N GLU A 237 -4.26 -16.04 6.46
CA GLU A 237 -4.28 -14.60 6.78
C GLU A 237 -5.16 -14.32 8.01
N VAL A 238 -6.30 -15.02 8.12
CA VAL A 238 -7.17 -14.92 9.30
C VAL A 238 -6.45 -15.42 10.55
N ARG A 239 -5.82 -16.61 10.47
CA ARG A 239 -5.04 -17.19 11.58
C ARG A 239 -3.86 -16.33 11.99
N SER A 240 -3.20 -15.68 11.04
CA SER A 240 -2.07 -14.78 11.32
C SER A 240 -2.44 -13.58 12.20
N LYS A 241 -3.72 -13.18 12.19
CA LYS A 241 -4.23 -12.10 13.04
C LYS A 241 -4.54 -12.57 14.47
N GLY A 242 -4.49 -13.88 14.74
CA GLY A 242 -4.73 -14.50 16.04
C GLY A 242 -6.19 -14.43 16.51
N ASN A 243 -6.49 -15.11 17.62
CA ASN A 243 -7.81 -15.12 18.22
C ASN A 243 -8.20 -13.79 18.87
N GLY A 244 -9.50 -13.61 19.07
CA GLY A 244 -10.08 -12.46 19.75
C GLY A 244 -10.94 -11.57 18.85
N VAL A 245 -11.29 -10.41 19.37
CA VAL A 245 -12.09 -9.43 18.63
C VAL A 245 -11.25 -8.83 17.52
N ARG A 246 -11.83 -8.79 16.32
CA ARG A 246 -11.24 -8.15 15.14
C ARG A 246 -12.26 -7.22 14.50
N TYR A 247 -11.76 -6.27 13.75
CA TYR A 247 -12.53 -5.28 13.01
C TYR A 247 -12.27 -5.48 11.53
N LEU A 248 -13.29 -5.92 10.82
CA LEU A 248 -13.26 -6.12 9.38
C LEU A 248 -13.77 -4.85 8.70
N LEU A 249 -12.97 -4.26 7.83
CA LEU A 249 -13.29 -3.03 7.10
C LEU A 249 -12.62 -3.04 5.73
N TYR A 250 -12.96 -2.08 4.89
CA TYR A 250 -12.37 -1.97 3.56
C TYR A 250 -12.14 -0.52 3.14
N ARG A 251 -11.36 -0.38 2.10
CA ARG A 251 -11.15 0.87 1.38
C ARG A 251 -11.36 0.64 -0.12
N LEU A 252 -12.06 1.57 -0.76
CA LEU A 252 -12.18 1.62 -2.20
C LEU A 252 -11.01 2.41 -2.78
N ILE A 253 -10.47 1.94 -3.87
CA ILE A 253 -9.42 2.61 -4.62
C ILE A 253 -9.87 2.57 -6.08
N ASP A 254 -9.92 3.71 -6.75
CA ASP A 254 -10.20 3.71 -8.17
C ASP A 254 -8.97 3.28 -8.98
N ARG A 255 -9.18 3.05 -10.25
CA ARG A 255 -8.13 2.63 -11.16
C ARG A 255 -7.02 3.70 -11.34
N SER A 256 -7.31 4.98 -11.12
CA SER A 256 -6.29 6.03 -11.14
C SER A 256 -5.43 6.05 -9.87
N GLY A 257 -5.87 5.37 -8.80
CA GLY A 257 -5.20 5.26 -7.52
C GLY A 257 -5.73 6.22 -6.46
N ASN A 258 -6.85 6.93 -6.70
CA ASN A 258 -7.50 7.71 -5.65
C ASN A 258 -8.05 6.79 -4.58
N ARG A 259 -7.72 7.08 -3.31
CA ARG A 259 -8.14 6.29 -2.15
C ARG A 259 -9.34 6.93 -1.48
N GLY A 260 -10.44 6.19 -1.39
CA GLY A 260 -11.61 6.59 -0.62
C GLY A 260 -11.38 6.51 0.89
N PRO A 261 -12.32 6.99 1.71
CA PRO A 261 -12.32 6.79 3.15
C PRO A 261 -12.53 5.33 3.51
N LEU A 262 -12.09 4.94 4.71
CA LEU A 262 -12.37 3.60 5.26
C LEU A 262 -13.88 3.41 5.45
N SER A 263 -14.36 2.20 5.19
CA SER A 263 -15.76 1.82 5.46
C SER A 263 -16.06 1.81 6.97
N PRO A 264 -17.34 1.79 7.37
CA PRO A 264 -17.69 1.35 8.70
C PRO A 264 -17.19 -0.08 8.94
N TYR A 265 -16.68 -0.35 10.14
CA TYR A 265 -16.18 -1.68 10.48
C TYR A 265 -17.30 -2.65 10.84
N LEU A 266 -17.09 -3.93 10.55
CA LEU A 266 -17.83 -5.04 11.11
C LEU A 266 -16.98 -5.66 12.23
N ARG A 267 -17.52 -5.70 13.44
CA ARG A 267 -16.88 -6.38 14.57
C ARG A 267 -17.13 -7.89 14.44
N VAL A 268 -16.06 -8.68 14.41
CA VAL A 268 -16.08 -10.15 14.35
C VAL A 268 -15.25 -10.71 15.50
N THR A 269 -15.54 -11.94 15.90
CA THR A 269 -14.69 -12.71 16.81
C THR A 269 -13.98 -13.78 16.01
N VAL A 270 -12.65 -13.78 16.06
CA VAL A 270 -11.82 -14.83 15.45
C VAL A 270 -11.46 -15.83 16.53
N ASP A 271 -11.80 -17.10 16.31
CA ASP A 271 -11.55 -18.22 17.22
C ASP A 271 -11.08 -19.46 16.39
N VAL A 272 -10.04 -19.25 15.62
CA VAL A 272 -9.51 -20.20 14.64
C VAL A 272 -8.29 -20.97 15.13
N GLU A 273 -7.76 -20.61 16.28
CA GLU A 273 -6.69 -21.40 16.87
C GLU A 273 -7.28 -22.73 17.36
N THR A 274 -6.96 -23.80 16.64
CA THR A 274 -7.10 -25.13 17.18
C THR A 274 -6.36 -25.19 18.51
N GLU A 275 -7.00 -25.72 19.56
CA GLU A 275 -6.26 -26.08 20.77
C GLU A 275 -5.02 -26.87 20.31
N LEU A 276 -3.85 -26.25 20.48
CA LEU A 276 -2.63 -26.87 20.04
C LEU A 276 -2.48 -28.17 20.82
N ALA A 277 -2.31 -29.26 20.11
CA ALA A 277 -2.35 -30.61 20.67
C ALA A 277 -1.29 -30.82 21.78
N LYS A 278 -0.35 -29.88 21.92
CA LYS A 278 0.72 -29.94 22.89
C LYS A 278 1.10 -28.57 23.45
N ILE A 279 1.26 -28.50 24.77
CA ILE A 279 1.81 -27.36 25.49
C ILE A 279 3.29 -27.61 25.75
N PHE A 280 4.13 -26.66 25.35
CA PHE A 280 5.57 -26.67 25.56
C PHE A 280 5.97 -25.77 26.74
N SER A 281 7.14 -25.98 27.29
CA SER A 281 7.70 -25.09 28.32
C SER A 281 7.93 -23.69 27.72
N ALA A 282 7.82 -22.67 28.56
CA ALA A 282 8.07 -21.30 28.14
C ALA A 282 9.54 -21.12 27.66
N PRO A 283 9.77 -20.27 26.67
CA PRO A 283 11.13 -19.88 26.31
C PRO A 283 11.76 -19.05 27.44
N GLN A 284 13.06 -18.92 27.47
CA GLN A 284 13.79 -18.09 28.44
C GLN A 284 14.63 -17.04 27.72
N ALA A 285 14.81 -15.90 28.36
CA ALA A 285 15.84 -14.95 27.98
C ALA A 285 17.11 -15.26 28.78
N LEU A 286 18.20 -15.59 28.08
CA LEU A 286 19.45 -15.99 28.71
C LEU A 286 20.19 -14.82 29.38
N ASP A 287 19.80 -13.59 29.06
CA ASP A 287 20.39 -12.35 29.57
C ASP A 287 19.60 -11.78 30.76
N GLU A 288 18.61 -12.50 31.29
CA GLU A 288 17.92 -12.12 32.50
C GLU A 288 18.84 -12.19 33.72
N THR A 289 18.65 -11.25 34.64
CA THR A 289 19.20 -11.34 35.98
C THR A 289 18.51 -12.47 36.78
N LEU A 290 19.08 -12.83 37.92
CA LEU A 290 18.48 -13.81 38.84
C LEU A 290 17.06 -13.45 39.31
N PHE A 291 16.67 -12.21 39.15
CA PHE A 291 15.33 -11.70 39.51
C PHE A 291 14.37 -11.55 38.31
N GLY A 292 14.71 -12.09 37.14
CA GLY A 292 13.87 -12.05 35.95
C GLY A 292 13.80 -10.68 35.24
N TRP A 293 14.87 -9.88 35.35
CA TRP A 293 14.96 -8.55 34.74
C TRP A 293 16.03 -8.47 33.64
N ILE A 294 15.69 -7.81 32.56
CA ILE A 294 16.64 -7.26 31.60
C ILE A 294 16.90 -5.80 31.99
N MET A 295 18.16 -5.48 32.25
CA MET A 295 18.58 -4.15 32.70
C MET A 295 19.68 -3.59 31.81
N CYS A 296 20.06 -2.33 32.03
CA CYS A 296 21.14 -1.67 31.29
C CYS A 296 22.45 -2.47 31.35
N ASP A 297 22.75 -3.12 32.49
CA ASP A 297 23.97 -3.88 32.67
C ASP A 297 24.04 -5.18 31.85
N THR A 298 22.90 -5.71 31.45
CA THR A 298 22.82 -6.85 30.53
C THR A 298 23.03 -6.44 29.06
N LYS A 299 23.15 -5.13 28.78
CA LYS A 299 23.44 -4.55 27.46
C LYS A 299 22.47 -5.00 26.38
N PRO A 300 21.15 -4.82 26.57
CA PRO A 300 20.12 -5.33 25.64
C PRO A 300 20.25 -4.78 24.22
N TRP A 301 20.94 -3.65 24.01
CA TRP A 301 21.24 -3.10 22.68
C TRP A 301 22.23 -3.95 21.85
N ARG A 302 22.88 -4.95 22.45
CA ARG A 302 23.73 -5.94 21.75
C ARG A 302 22.96 -7.19 21.32
N GLY A 303 21.66 -7.20 21.59
CA GLY A 303 20.75 -8.31 21.39
C GLY A 303 20.37 -8.98 22.70
N ILE A 304 19.14 -9.44 22.81
CA ILE A 304 18.64 -10.27 23.92
C ILE A 304 18.61 -11.71 23.42
N ARG A 305 19.36 -12.57 24.06
CA ARG A 305 19.45 -14.00 23.70
C ARG A 305 18.25 -14.74 24.27
N LEU A 306 17.54 -15.45 23.42
CA LEU A 306 16.36 -16.24 23.75
C LEU A 306 16.64 -17.71 23.49
N LYS A 307 16.10 -18.59 24.34
CA LYS A 307 16.27 -20.03 24.24
C LYS A 307 14.97 -20.79 24.35
N VAL A 308 14.73 -21.65 23.38
CA VAL A 308 13.70 -22.69 23.41
C VAL A 308 14.35 -23.99 23.86
N PHE A 309 13.86 -24.56 24.96
CA PHE A 309 14.42 -25.78 25.53
C PHE A 309 13.80 -27.03 24.90
N SER A 310 14.60 -28.10 24.82
CA SER A 310 14.18 -29.39 24.23
C SER A 310 13.97 -30.52 25.26
N TYR A 311 14.16 -30.23 26.53
CA TYR A 311 14.38 -31.24 27.56
C TYR A 311 13.42 -32.45 27.62
N SER A 312 12.16 -32.23 27.69
CA SER A 312 11.18 -33.33 27.87
C SER A 312 10.17 -33.42 26.73
N GLU A 313 10.23 -32.53 25.81
CA GLU A 313 9.07 -32.18 25.01
C GLU A 313 9.13 -32.69 23.58
N LYS A 314 10.22 -33.38 23.26
CA LYS A 314 10.39 -34.10 21.98
C LYS A 314 10.21 -33.19 20.75
N LEU A 315 10.92 -32.05 20.73
CA LEU A 315 11.21 -31.35 19.51
C LEU A 315 11.99 -32.29 18.58
N LEU A 316 11.63 -32.32 17.33
CA LEU A 316 12.27 -33.19 16.34
C LEU A 316 13.08 -32.35 15.36
N ALA A 317 14.13 -32.94 14.81
CA ALA A 317 14.80 -32.36 13.65
C ALA A 317 13.78 -32.18 12.50
N GLY A 318 13.78 -31.00 11.92
CA GLY A 318 12.82 -30.61 10.90
C GLY A 318 11.53 -29.94 11.41
N ASP A 319 11.27 -29.94 12.73
CA ASP A 319 10.24 -29.07 13.29
C ASP A 319 10.64 -27.61 13.05
N GLN A 320 9.65 -26.73 12.86
CA GLN A 320 9.88 -25.29 12.73
C GLN A 320 9.38 -24.59 13.99
N VAL A 321 10.17 -23.65 14.47
CA VAL A 321 9.84 -22.84 15.65
C VAL A 321 9.71 -21.37 15.25
N GLU A 322 8.60 -20.76 15.65
CA GLU A 322 8.31 -19.34 15.49
C GLU A 322 8.12 -18.72 16.88
N LEU A 323 9.01 -17.82 17.28
CA LEU A 323 8.92 -17.10 18.55
C LEU A 323 8.09 -15.82 18.37
N ASP A 324 7.29 -15.53 19.38
CA ASP A 324 6.54 -14.30 19.52
C ASP A 324 7.16 -13.43 20.62
N TRP A 325 7.30 -12.14 20.33
CA TRP A 325 7.74 -11.09 21.25
C TRP A 325 6.65 -10.04 21.34
N THR A 326 6.09 -9.83 22.53
CA THR A 326 5.07 -8.80 22.74
C THR A 326 5.47 -7.91 23.92
N LEU A 327 5.61 -6.60 23.67
CA LEU A 327 6.04 -5.61 24.63
C LEU A 327 4.83 -4.92 25.26
N PHE A 328 4.84 -4.78 26.59
CA PHE A 328 3.81 -4.09 27.36
C PHE A 328 4.39 -2.98 28.23
N ARG A 329 3.65 -1.93 28.47
CA ARG A 329 4.03 -0.85 29.41
C ARG A 329 4.02 -1.31 30.88
N SER A 330 3.23 -2.31 31.22
CA SER A 330 3.24 -2.98 32.51
C SER A 330 4.59 -3.71 32.75
N THR A 331 5.01 -3.84 33.98
CA THR A 331 6.18 -4.67 34.36
C THR A 331 5.82 -6.14 34.59
N THR A 332 4.55 -6.49 34.55
CA THR A 332 4.03 -7.84 34.83
C THR A 332 3.35 -8.49 33.62
N GLY A 333 3.48 -7.89 32.43
CA GLY A 333 2.78 -8.37 31.23
C GLY A 333 1.31 -7.99 31.22
N SER A 334 0.53 -8.72 30.43
CA SER A 334 -0.93 -8.61 30.35
C SER A 334 -1.55 -9.91 30.85
N ASP A 335 -2.55 -9.82 31.73
CA ASP A 335 -3.33 -10.98 32.16
C ASP A 335 -4.84 -10.78 31.90
N GLU A 336 -5.62 -11.85 32.04
CA GLU A 336 -7.07 -11.81 31.81
C GLU A 336 -7.82 -10.89 32.79
N SER A 337 -7.26 -10.70 34.00
CA SER A 337 -7.87 -9.85 35.03
C SER A 337 -7.54 -8.37 34.85
N ASN A 338 -6.42 -8.07 34.15
CA ASN A 338 -5.96 -6.71 33.88
C ASN A 338 -5.33 -6.62 32.48
N PRO A 339 -6.16 -6.61 31.42
CA PRO A 339 -5.67 -6.58 30.06
C PRO A 339 -4.97 -5.26 29.76
N VAL A 340 -3.70 -5.34 29.37
CA VAL A 340 -2.88 -4.20 28.95
C VAL A 340 -2.66 -4.29 27.43
N LEU A 341 -2.86 -3.17 26.72
CA LEU A 341 -2.57 -3.13 25.29
C LEU A 341 -1.07 -3.24 25.03
N PRO A 342 -0.65 -4.04 24.05
CA PRO A 342 0.75 -4.14 23.68
C PRO A 342 1.26 -2.84 23.07
N LEU A 343 2.52 -2.50 23.34
CA LEU A 343 3.24 -1.42 22.68
C LEU A 343 3.73 -1.84 21.29
N VAL A 344 4.14 -3.10 21.16
CA VAL A 344 4.55 -3.74 19.91
C VAL A 344 4.40 -5.25 20.04
N SER A 345 4.10 -5.92 18.94
CA SER A 345 4.06 -7.38 18.85
C SER A 345 4.77 -7.80 17.58
N GLU A 346 5.82 -8.62 17.72
CA GLU A 346 6.68 -9.03 16.63
C GLU A 346 6.89 -10.54 16.64
N LYS A 347 7.07 -11.11 15.45
CA LYS A 347 7.34 -12.52 15.26
C LYS A 347 8.74 -12.71 14.67
N PHE A 348 9.48 -13.62 15.23
CA PHE A 348 10.72 -14.07 14.61
C PHE A 348 10.40 -14.91 13.37
N SER A 349 11.27 -14.86 12.38
CA SER A 349 11.16 -15.77 11.23
C SER A 349 11.20 -17.22 11.69
N ARG A 350 10.38 -18.08 11.08
CA ARG A 350 10.36 -19.52 11.36
C ARG A 350 11.74 -20.12 11.13
N HIS A 351 12.25 -20.79 12.15
CA HIS A 351 13.52 -21.50 12.11
C HIS A 351 13.27 -23.01 12.08
N THR A 352 13.91 -23.72 11.14
CA THR A 352 13.85 -25.19 11.06
C THR A 352 14.95 -25.78 11.93
N LEU A 353 14.55 -26.59 12.91
CA LEU A 353 15.48 -27.19 13.87
C LEU A 353 16.40 -28.22 13.20
N SER A 354 17.69 -28.05 13.38
CA SER A 354 18.69 -29.09 13.12
C SER A 354 18.61 -30.21 14.15
N PRO A 355 19.21 -31.40 13.90
CA PRO A 355 19.29 -32.47 14.90
C PRO A 355 19.94 -32.04 16.22
N LEU A 356 20.92 -31.12 16.18
CA LEU A 356 21.61 -30.61 17.37
C LEU A 356 20.67 -29.72 18.19
N GLU A 357 19.95 -28.81 17.53
CA GLU A 357 19.01 -27.87 18.17
C GLU A 357 17.79 -28.62 18.74
N ALA A 358 17.31 -29.65 18.05
CA ALA A 358 16.25 -30.52 18.56
C ALA A 358 16.65 -31.22 19.87
N ASN A 359 17.93 -31.51 20.08
CA ASN A 359 18.45 -32.15 21.29
C ASN A 359 18.88 -31.17 22.39
N ARG A 360 19.43 -30.00 22.02
CA ARG A 360 20.04 -29.06 22.97
C ARG A 360 19.25 -27.79 23.21
N GLY A 361 18.20 -27.61 22.44
CA GLY A 361 17.43 -26.37 22.36
C GLY A 361 17.94 -25.43 21.27
N TYR A 362 17.08 -24.51 20.87
CA TYR A 362 17.32 -23.51 19.86
C TYR A 362 17.56 -22.15 20.52
N GLU A 363 18.61 -21.48 20.12
CA GLU A 363 18.96 -20.14 20.61
C GLU A 363 18.89 -19.14 19.46
N VAL A 364 18.26 -17.99 19.73
CA VAL A 364 18.13 -16.87 18.81
C VAL A 364 18.33 -15.56 19.56
N SER A 365 18.82 -14.53 18.88
CA SER A 365 18.96 -13.19 19.46
C SER A 365 17.92 -12.24 18.86
N MET A 366 17.23 -11.51 19.72
CA MET A 366 16.46 -10.33 19.36
C MET A 366 17.45 -9.19 19.15
N ASN A 367 17.79 -8.92 17.88
CA ASN A 367 18.84 -7.96 17.53
C ASN A 367 18.28 -6.56 17.23
N ASP A 368 17.00 -6.43 17.00
CA ASP A 368 16.36 -5.14 16.71
C ASP A 368 15.83 -4.46 17.97
N PHE A 369 16.73 -4.31 18.96
CA PHE A 369 16.46 -3.61 20.21
C PHE A 369 15.79 -2.25 20.02
N LYS A 370 16.18 -1.53 18.96
CA LYS A 370 15.69 -0.19 18.72
C LYS A 370 14.19 -0.18 18.36
N ASN A 371 13.76 -1.02 17.44
CA ASN A 371 12.39 -1.04 16.97
C ASN A 371 11.45 -1.90 17.82
N TRP A 372 11.95 -2.98 18.41
CA TRP A 372 11.15 -3.91 19.17
C TRP A 372 11.06 -3.60 20.67
N LEU A 373 11.89 -2.68 21.16
CA LEU A 373 11.91 -2.33 22.59
C LEU A 373 12.03 -0.82 22.82
N LEU A 374 13.12 -0.16 22.37
CA LEU A 374 13.43 1.20 22.77
C LEU A 374 12.43 2.23 22.24
N ILE A 375 12.19 2.26 20.93
CA ILE A 375 11.29 3.25 20.30
C ILE A 375 9.85 3.10 20.79
N PRO A 376 9.24 1.90 20.85
CA PRO A 376 7.89 1.75 21.39
C PRO A 376 7.76 2.25 22.83
N LEU A 377 8.73 1.91 23.69
CA LEU A 377 8.73 2.38 25.06
C LEU A 377 8.87 3.90 25.17
N LEU A 378 9.79 4.51 24.41
CA LEU A 378 9.98 5.97 24.44
C LEU A 378 8.74 6.73 23.95
N LYS A 379 8.11 6.29 22.88
CA LYS A 379 6.87 6.87 22.39
C LYS A 379 5.76 6.83 23.46
N GLN A 380 5.63 5.71 24.16
CA GLN A 380 4.64 5.58 25.23
C GLN A 380 4.97 6.50 26.42
N LEU A 381 6.24 6.63 26.80
CA LEU A 381 6.68 7.54 27.87
C LEU A 381 6.42 9.01 27.51
N ASP A 382 6.66 9.40 26.27
CA ASP A 382 6.39 10.76 25.80
C ASP A 382 4.88 11.05 25.81
N LYS A 383 4.03 10.12 25.38
CA LYS A 383 2.58 10.20 25.48
C LYS A 383 2.11 10.35 26.93
N GLU A 384 2.66 9.57 27.87
CA GLU A 384 2.35 9.67 29.29
C GLU A 384 2.73 11.04 29.90
N VAL A 385 3.78 11.69 29.40
CA VAL A 385 4.17 13.06 29.80
C VAL A 385 3.16 14.09 29.29
N GLU A 386 2.73 13.97 28.03
CA GLU A 386 1.75 14.84 27.42
C GLU A 386 0.39 14.76 28.14
N GLU A 387 -0.08 13.54 28.43
CA GLU A 387 -1.37 13.30 29.11
C GLU A 387 -1.34 13.64 30.61
N GLY A 388 -0.19 13.45 31.27
CA GLY A 388 -0.05 13.57 32.72
C GLY A 388 0.52 14.88 33.23
N GLY A 389 0.91 15.82 32.35
CA GLY A 389 1.32 17.19 32.69
C GLY A 389 2.60 17.30 33.56
N GLY A 390 3.57 16.35 33.41
CA GLY A 390 4.63 16.36 34.37
C GLY A 390 5.93 15.62 34.03
N LYS A 391 6.45 14.88 34.97
CA LYS A 391 7.72 14.20 34.88
C LYS A 391 7.60 12.88 34.12
N ARG A 392 8.59 12.56 33.30
CA ARG A 392 8.73 11.25 32.66
C ARG A 392 8.79 10.15 33.71
N LYS A 393 7.92 9.15 33.60
CA LYS A 393 7.96 7.96 34.45
C LYS A 393 9.20 7.11 34.15
N ALA A 394 9.50 6.14 35.03
CA ALA A 394 10.60 5.21 34.82
C ALA A 394 10.46 4.47 33.48
N ALA A 395 11.57 4.27 32.79
CA ALA A 395 11.63 3.52 31.54
C ALA A 395 11.58 2.01 31.80
N GLU A 396 10.44 1.57 32.35
CA GLU A 396 10.16 0.19 32.71
C GLU A 396 9.00 -0.35 31.87
N CYS A 397 9.11 -1.62 31.52
CA CYS A 397 8.12 -2.35 30.72
C CYS A 397 8.28 -3.85 30.95
N SER A 398 7.53 -4.68 30.26
CA SER A 398 7.76 -6.12 30.20
C SER A 398 7.64 -6.62 28.76
N ALA A 399 8.28 -7.73 28.48
CA ALA A 399 8.06 -8.51 27.29
C ALA A 399 7.47 -9.86 27.61
N GLU A 400 6.40 -10.25 26.91
CA GLU A 400 5.90 -11.62 26.90
C GLU A 400 6.54 -12.37 25.75
N LEU A 401 7.09 -13.55 26.05
CA LEU A 401 7.67 -14.48 25.11
C LEU A 401 6.85 -15.74 25.05
N SER A 402 6.57 -16.21 23.84
CA SER A 402 6.00 -17.54 23.57
C SER A 402 6.54 -18.06 22.24
N TYR A 403 6.26 -19.29 21.90
CA TYR A 403 6.55 -19.83 20.58
C TYR A 403 5.54 -20.86 20.15
N ILE A 404 5.46 -21.04 18.83
CA ILE A 404 4.67 -22.08 18.18
C ILE A 404 5.63 -23.05 17.50
N VAL A 405 5.36 -24.34 17.64
CA VAL A 405 6.06 -25.42 16.93
C VAL A 405 5.18 -25.85 15.77
N TYR A 406 5.77 -25.89 14.59
CA TYR A 406 5.16 -26.44 13.39
C TYR A 406 5.83 -27.76 13.03
N ARG A 407 5.02 -28.77 12.76
CA ARG A 407 5.49 -30.09 12.32
C ARG A 407 4.87 -30.43 10.99
N LYS A 408 5.71 -30.73 9.98
CA LYS A 408 5.26 -30.95 8.60
C LYS A 408 4.43 -29.78 8.04
N GLY A 409 4.77 -28.55 8.43
CA GLY A 409 4.11 -27.33 7.97
C GLY A 409 2.82 -26.94 8.71
N ALA A 410 2.29 -27.81 9.59
CA ALA A 410 1.09 -27.52 10.38
C ALA A 410 1.44 -27.17 11.84
N PRO A 411 0.67 -26.28 12.52
CA PRO A 411 0.83 -26.01 13.94
C PRO A 411 0.70 -27.31 14.75
N PHE A 412 1.66 -27.59 15.61
CA PHE A 412 1.73 -28.83 16.41
C PHE A 412 1.58 -28.57 17.90
N GLY A 413 2.02 -27.43 18.39
CA GLY A 413 1.92 -27.06 19.79
C GLY A 413 2.38 -25.63 20.03
N SER A 414 1.99 -25.06 21.18
CA SER A 414 2.47 -23.75 21.64
C SER A 414 3.17 -23.84 22.98
N SER A 415 4.01 -22.88 23.29
CA SER A 415 4.62 -22.79 24.61
C SER A 415 3.71 -22.07 25.61
N LEU A 416 3.99 -22.30 26.88
CA LEU A 416 3.62 -21.36 27.93
C LEU A 416 4.31 -20.01 27.68
N LYS A 417 3.75 -18.95 28.24
CA LYS A 417 4.33 -17.61 28.18
C LYS A 417 5.42 -17.44 29.24
N HIS A 418 6.45 -16.71 28.91
CA HIS A 418 7.44 -16.18 29.84
C HIS A 418 7.39 -14.67 29.84
N VAL A 419 7.27 -14.07 31.02
CA VAL A 419 7.23 -12.62 31.18
C VAL A 419 8.55 -12.14 31.71
N ILE A 420 9.20 -11.24 30.98
CA ILE A 420 10.47 -10.61 31.34
C ILE A 420 10.20 -9.17 31.74
N ALA A 421 10.55 -8.79 32.95
CA ALA A 421 10.57 -7.39 33.33
C ALA A 421 11.80 -6.68 32.75
N ILE A 422 11.61 -5.45 32.27
CA ILE A 422 12.68 -4.69 31.59
C ILE A 422 12.77 -3.30 32.19
N SER A 423 13.99 -2.89 32.57
CA SER A 423 14.28 -1.52 33.02
C SER A 423 15.44 -0.94 32.21
N LEU A 424 15.13 0.05 31.37
CA LEU A 424 16.11 0.76 30.56
C LEU A 424 16.58 2.07 31.19
N GLN A 425 16.52 2.17 32.52
CA GLN A 425 16.89 3.40 33.23
C GLN A 425 17.96 3.12 34.27
N ARG A 426 19.03 3.93 34.23
CA ARG A 426 20.09 3.96 35.26
C ARG A 426 19.66 4.86 36.42
N PRO A 427 20.30 4.71 37.61
CA PRO A 427 20.19 5.71 38.66
C PRO A 427 20.51 7.11 38.13
N GLY A 428 19.67 8.09 38.44
CA GLY A 428 19.76 9.43 37.86
C GLY A 428 18.92 9.70 36.64
N GLY A 429 18.11 8.70 36.19
CA GLY A 429 17.09 8.90 35.14
C GLY A 429 17.61 8.75 33.70
N VAL A 430 18.87 8.39 33.51
CA VAL A 430 19.46 8.23 32.17
C VAL A 430 18.98 6.91 31.54
N ILE A 431 18.43 7.03 30.32
CA ILE A 431 18.00 5.85 29.55
C ILE A 431 19.19 5.22 28.83
N CYS A 432 19.32 3.90 28.93
CA CYS A 432 20.35 3.14 28.23
C CYS A 432 19.90 2.79 26.81
N ASP A 433 20.41 3.52 25.85
CA ASP A 433 20.08 3.43 24.41
C ASP A 433 21.17 2.75 23.56
N GLY A 434 22.27 2.37 24.19
CA GLY A 434 23.46 1.82 23.52
C GLY A 434 24.46 2.87 23.03
N VAL A 435 24.09 4.14 22.99
CA VAL A 435 24.96 5.25 22.54
C VAL A 435 25.73 5.82 23.74
N ASN A 436 25.07 5.92 24.91
CA ASN A 436 25.63 6.46 26.16
C ASN A 436 26.12 5.36 27.10
N ALA A 437 26.58 4.24 26.57
CA ALA A 437 26.91 3.03 27.33
C ALA A 437 28.38 2.95 27.77
N THR A 438 29.08 4.08 27.93
CA THR A 438 30.42 4.13 28.51
C THR A 438 30.43 4.43 30.00
#